data_db355eb1c0092fe27520bd28eb0c0624
#
_entry.id   db355eb1c0092fe27520bd28eb0c0624
#
_cell.length_a   1.000
_cell.length_b   1.000
_cell.length_c   1.000
_cell.angle_alpha   90.00
_cell.angle_beta   90.00
_cell.angle_gamma   90.00
#
_symmetry.space_group_name_H-M   'P 1'
#
loop_
_entity.id
_entity.type
_entity.pdbx_description
1 polymer ?
#
loop_
_entity_poly.entity_id
_entity_poly.type
_entity_poly.pdbx_seq_one_letter_code
_entity_poly.pdbx_strand_id
1 'polypeptide(L)'
;AVVQSAEVIIGGDRHHQLAGITSAERLSWPSPFDALISTLQGLRGKRVVVLATGDPLWFSVGARIGREIDPSEITYHPQLSAFQLASARMGWSMADVETLTVHGRPVEQMIAFIQPDQRLLILTTGAQTPGQIAQFLTQRGFGSSKMTVLAAMGGDREQRFDGLAESWSHEVPPFNTLAVDCVAAPDAALLPRVPGLPDELFEHDGTMTKREVRAVTIAKL
;
A
#
# COMPACT_ATOMS: atom_id res chain seq x y z
N ALA A 1 -18.34 20.84 3.16
CA ALA A 1 -19.69 20.61 3.72
C ALA A 1 -19.66 19.45 4.73
N VAL A 2 -19.30 18.20 4.36
CA VAL A 2 -19.37 17.01 5.24
C VAL A 2 -18.59 17.20 6.55
N VAL A 3 -17.31 17.59 6.48
CA VAL A 3 -16.47 17.84 7.67
C VAL A 3 -17.04 18.92 8.57
N GLN A 4 -17.65 19.98 7.99
CA GLN A 4 -18.22 21.10 8.75
C GLN A 4 -19.54 20.75 9.47
N SER A 5 -20.24 19.71 8.99
CA SER A 5 -21.48 19.25 9.65
C SER A 5 -21.25 18.15 10.67
N ALA A 6 -20.01 17.66 10.81
CA ALA A 6 -19.67 16.61 11.76
C ALA A 6 -19.85 17.07 13.22
N GLU A 7 -20.28 16.15 14.08
CA GLU A 7 -20.27 16.31 15.54
C GLU A 7 -18.98 15.73 16.13
N VAL A 8 -18.45 14.67 15.49
CA VAL A 8 -17.19 14.04 15.86
C VAL A 8 -16.35 13.81 14.60
N ILE A 9 -15.06 14.08 14.69
CA ILE A 9 -14.08 13.80 13.64
C ILE A 9 -13.02 12.87 14.20
N ILE A 10 -12.77 11.72 13.53
CA ILE A 10 -11.73 10.77 13.89
C ILE A 10 -10.64 10.78 12.82
N GLY A 11 -9.38 10.90 13.22
CA GLY A 11 -8.25 10.89 12.29
C GLY A 11 -6.91 11.07 12.99
N GLY A 12 -5.81 11.01 12.23
CA GLY A 12 -4.48 11.38 12.72
C GLY A 12 -4.27 12.91 12.70
N ASP A 13 -3.19 13.37 13.34
CA ASP A 13 -2.87 14.80 13.50
C ASP A 13 -2.87 15.57 12.17
N ARG A 14 -2.27 14.99 11.13
CA ARG A 14 -2.26 15.58 9.78
C ARG A 14 -3.69 15.77 9.24
N HIS A 15 -4.56 14.79 9.44
CA HIS A 15 -5.96 14.89 8.99
C HIS A 15 -6.70 16.01 9.75
N HIS A 16 -6.48 16.10 11.06
CA HIS A 16 -7.05 17.16 11.87
C HIS A 16 -6.57 18.55 11.45
N GLN A 17 -5.30 18.71 11.08
CA GLN A 17 -4.77 19.96 10.53
C GLN A 17 -5.45 20.33 9.21
N LEU A 18 -5.60 19.36 8.28
CA LEU A 18 -6.24 19.58 6.99
C LEU A 18 -7.74 19.84 7.07
N ALA A 19 -8.41 19.32 8.09
CA ALA A 19 -9.84 19.55 8.31
C ALA A 19 -10.19 21.02 8.62
N GLY A 20 -9.20 21.82 8.99
CA GLY A 20 -9.38 23.24 9.32
C GLY A 20 -10.19 23.45 10.60
N ILE A 21 -10.77 24.65 10.77
CA ILE A 21 -11.56 25.01 11.95
C ILE A 21 -12.95 24.39 11.82
N THR A 22 -13.40 23.69 12.87
CA THR A 22 -14.73 23.07 12.99
C THR A 22 -15.11 23.03 14.47
N SER A 23 -16.41 23.00 14.78
CA SER A 23 -16.96 22.81 16.12
C SER A 23 -16.99 21.34 16.56
N ALA A 24 -16.65 20.40 15.68
CA ALA A 24 -16.67 18.97 15.97
C ALA A 24 -15.64 18.59 17.05
N GLU A 25 -16.03 17.65 17.91
CA GLU A 25 -15.11 16.96 18.80
C GLU A 25 -14.06 16.20 17.95
N ARG A 26 -12.77 16.30 18.31
CA ARG A 26 -11.67 15.66 17.58
C ARG A 26 -11.12 14.49 18.36
N LEU A 27 -11.18 13.32 17.77
CA LEU A 27 -10.61 12.09 18.33
C LEU A 27 -9.44 11.64 17.45
N SER A 28 -8.30 11.38 18.09
CA SER A 28 -7.17 10.70 17.42
C SER A 28 -7.49 9.22 17.22
N TRP A 29 -6.69 8.56 16.34
CA TRP A 29 -6.78 7.11 16.22
C TRP A 29 -6.62 6.45 17.58
N PRO A 30 -7.50 5.49 17.94
CA PRO A 30 -7.39 4.81 19.24
C PRO A 30 -6.12 3.97 19.31
N SER A 31 -5.61 3.81 20.52
CA SER A 31 -4.52 2.90 20.84
C SER A 31 -5.00 1.90 21.92
N PRO A 32 -5.08 0.59 21.61
CA PRO A 32 -4.74 -0.05 20.34
C PRO A 32 -5.73 0.33 19.21
N PHE A 33 -5.24 0.27 17.96
CA PHE A 33 -6.05 0.64 16.78
C PHE A 33 -7.30 -0.26 16.61
N ASP A 34 -7.28 -1.45 17.19
CA ASP A 34 -8.40 -2.39 17.18
C ASP A 34 -9.64 -1.86 17.91
N ALA A 35 -9.48 -0.90 18.82
CA ALA A 35 -10.58 -0.24 19.51
C ALA A 35 -11.39 0.72 18.60
N LEU A 36 -10.98 0.95 17.35
CA LEU A 36 -11.70 1.87 16.43
C LEU A 36 -13.16 1.47 16.24
N ILE A 37 -13.43 0.19 16.05
CA ILE A 37 -14.81 -0.28 15.77
C ILE A 37 -15.71 -0.06 17.00
N SER A 38 -15.26 -0.43 18.19
CA SER A 38 -16.00 -0.20 19.43
C SER A 38 -16.20 1.30 19.71
N THR A 39 -15.20 2.12 19.40
CA THR A 39 -15.31 3.59 19.48
C THR A 39 -16.42 4.10 18.56
N LEU A 40 -16.45 3.66 17.29
CA LEU A 40 -17.49 4.07 16.34
C LEU A 40 -18.87 3.60 16.77
N GLN A 41 -19.01 2.37 17.26
CA GLN A 41 -20.26 1.84 17.77
C GLN A 41 -20.79 2.64 18.98
N GLY A 42 -19.89 3.10 19.87
CA GLY A 42 -20.22 3.96 21.01
C GLY A 42 -20.65 5.37 20.62
N LEU A 43 -20.37 5.80 19.38
CA LEU A 43 -20.73 7.10 18.84
C LEU A 43 -22.02 7.09 18.00
N ARG A 44 -22.74 5.94 17.96
CA ARG A 44 -24.03 5.88 17.25
C ARG A 44 -24.99 6.95 17.71
N GLY A 45 -25.72 7.52 16.77
CA GLY A 45 -26.60 8.66 17.00
C GLY A 45 -25.94 10.02 16.78
N LYS A 46 -24.60 10.09 16.66
CA LYS A 46 -23.86 11.29 16.26
C LYS A 46 -23.45 11.21 14.78
N ARG A 47 -23.28 12.37 14.15
CA ARG A 47 -22.66 12.47 12.81
C ARG A 47 -21.14 12.39 12.95
N VAL A 48 -20.59 11.20 12.71
CA VAL A 48 -19.15 10.91 12.81
C VAL A 48 -18.51 10.98 11.43
N VAL A 49 -17.42 11.72 11.31
CA VAL A 49 -16.59 11.74 10.10
C VAL A 49 -15.23 11.11 10.41
N VAL A 50 -14.93 10.03 9.73
CA VAL A 50 -13.60 9.38 9.78
C VAL A 50 -12.77 9.90 8.62
N LEU A 51 -11.65 10.54 8.91
CA LEU A 51 -10.77 11.12 7.91
C LEU A 51 -9.73 10.08 7.47
N ALA A 52 -9.67 9.81 6.17
CA ALA A 52 -8.70 8.91 5.55
C ALA A 52 -7.87 9.64 4.49
N THR A 53 -6.68 9.13 4.20
CA THR A 53 -5.86 9.65 3.11
C THR A 53 -6.32 9.05 1.78
N GLY A 54 -6.70 9.91 0.82
CA GLY A 54 -7.13 9.48 -0.52
C GLY A 54 -8.47 8.74 -0.51
N ASP A 55 -8.55 7.61 -1.21
CA ASP A 55 -9.75 6.78 -1.26
C ASP A 55 -9.91 5.98 0.04
N PRO A 56 -11.08 6.06 0.71
CA PRO A 56 -11.30 5.39 1.99
C PRO A 56 -11.33 3.85 1.89
N LEU A 57 -11.53 3.29 0.69
CA LEU A 57 -11.63 1.84 0.48
C LEU A 57 -10.37 1.23 -0.14
N TRP A 58 -9.41 2.03 -0.63
CA TRP A 58 -8.21 1.52 -1.29
C TRP A 58 -7.00 1.53 -0.34
N PHE A 59 -6.69 0.37 0.26
CA PHE A 59 -5.68 0.19 1.32
C PHE A 59 -5.85 1.19 2.48
N SER A 60 -7.07 1.45 2.87
CA SER A 60 -7.42 2.47 3.84
C SER A 60 -8.37 1.93 4.92
N VAL A 61 -8.56 2.72 5.97
CA VAL A 61 -9.34 2.38 7.16
C VAL A 61 -10.82 2.07 6.85
N GLY A 62 -11.38 2.66 5.81
CA GLY A 62 -12.76 2.46 5.41
C GLY A 62 -13.09 1.02 5.07
N ALA A 63 -12.14 0.29 4.45
CA ALA A 63 -12.32 -1.13 4.15
C ALA A 63 -12.44 -1.99 5.44
N ARG A 64 -11.74 -1.61 6.52
CA ARG A 64 -11.89 -2.27 7.82
C ARG A 64 -13.24 -1.93 8.46
N ILE A 65 -13.62 -0.67 8.44
CA ILE A 65 -14.90 -0.20 9.01
C ILE A 65 -16.07 -0.92 8.32
N GLY A 66 -16.06 -1.03 6.99
CA GLY A 66 -17.12 -1.67 6.21
C GLY A 66 -17.27 -3.18 6.39
N ARG A 67 -16.32 -3.85 7.07
CA ARG A 67 -16.46 -5.27 7.45
C ARG A 67 -17.24 -5.47 8.73
N GLU A 68 -17.32 -4.46 9.60
CA GLU A 68 -17.78 -4.55 10.97
C GLU A 68 -19.00 -3.66 11.26
N ILE A 69 -19.23 -2.66 10.43
CA ILE A 69 -20.35 -1.71 10.55
C ILE A 69 -21.29 -1.90 9.37
N ASP A 70 -22.59 -1.90 9.63
CA ASP A 70 -23.61 -2.08 8.59
C ASP A 70 -23.47 -1.05 7.48
N PRO A 71 -23.47 -1.44 6.20
CA PRO A 71 -23.35 -0.50 5.08
C PRO A 71 -24.38 0.62 5.06
N SER A 72 -25.57 0.41 5.65
CA SER A 72 -26.61 1.45 5.76
C SER A 72 -26.24 2.58 6.71
N GLU A 73 -25.27 2.36 7.61
CA GLU A 73 -24.76 3.35 8.55
C GLU A 73 -23.59 4.16 7.98
N ILE A 74 -23.06 3.81 6.77
CA ILE A 74 -21.83 4.38 6.22
C ILE A 74 -22.09 5.07 4.89
N THR A 75 -21.52 6.28 4.75
CA THR A 75 -21.38 6.94 3.45
C THR A 75 -19.91 7.15 3.14
N TYR A 76 -19.42 6.56 2.04
CA TYR A 76 -18.05 6.77 1.57
C TYR A 76 -17.98 7.98 0.65
N HIS A 77 -16.98 8.82 0.87
CA HIS A 77 -16.66 9.97 0.03
C HIS A 77 -15.29 9.72 -0.64
N PRO A 78 -15.25 9.06 -1.81
CA PRO A 78 -14.00 8.73 -2.49
C PRO A 78 -13.28 10.00 -2.94
N GLN A 79 -11.95 9.96 -2.83
CA GLN A 79 -11.06 11.00 -3.31
C GLN A 79 -9.90 10.34 -4.08
N LEU A 80 -9.16 11.14 -4.85
CA LEU A 80 -7.98 10.66 -5.54
C LEU A 80 -7.00 10.06 -4.53
N SER A 81 -6.65 8.80 -4.74
CA SER A 81 -5.63 8.12 -3.93
C SER A 81 -4.22 8.48 -4.39
N ALA A 82 -3.22 8.10 -3.60
CA ALA A 82 -1.83 8.21 -3.99
C ALA A 82 -1.52 7.45 -5.30
N PHE A 83 -2.26 6.39 -5.61
CA PHE A 83 -2.08 5.63 -6.84
C PHE A 83 -2.51 6.40 -8.08
N GLN A 84 -3.67 7.07 -8.08
CA GLN A 84 -4.09 7.90 -9.21
C GLN A 84 -3.14 9.09 -9.40
N LEU A 85 -2.69 9.71 -8.31
CA LEU A 85 -1.69 10.78 -8.39
C LEU A 85 -0.36 10.27 -8.97
N ALA A 86 0.14 9.14 -8.49
CA ALA A 86 1.37 8.52 -8.99
C ALA A 86 1.24 8.11 -10.46
N SER A 87 0.13 7.47 -10.83
CA SER A 87 -0.18 7.10 -12.21
C SER A 87 -0.13 8.30 -13.15
N ALA A 88 -0.76 9.42 -12.74
CA ALA A 88 -0.72 10.67 -13.51
C ALA A 88 0.70 11.25 -13.63
N ARG A 89 1.53 11.17 -12.58
CA ARG A 89 2.93 11.63 -12.62
C ARG A 89 3.83 10.74 -13.48
N MET A 90 3.53 9.44 -13.54
CA MET A 90 4.26 8.46 -14.32
C MET A 90 3.76 8.36 -15.77
N GLY A 91 2.57 8.89 -16.08
CA GLY A 91 1.92 8.69 -17.38
C GLY A 91 1.49 7.23 -17.59
N TRP A 92 1.17 6.50 -16.52
CA TRP A 92 0.75 5.10 -16.58
C TRP A 92 -0.76 4.96 -16.48
N SER A 93 -1.32 4.05 -17.26
CA SER A 93 -2.73 3.65 -17.10
C SER A 93 -2.88 2.84 -15.81
N MET A 94 -3.88 3.16 -15.00
CA MET A 94 -4.21 2.36 -13.80
C MET A 94 -4.61 0.91 -14.13
N ALA A 95 -5.04 0.65 -15.36
CA ALA A 95 -5.37 -0.71 -15.81
C ALA A 95 -4.13 -1.57 -16.06
N ASP A 96 -2.96 -0.94 -16.25
CA ASP A 96 -1.70 -1.60 -16.62
C ASP A 96 -0.69 -1.63 -15.46
N VAL A 97 -1.14 -1.33 -14.23
CA VAL A 97 -0.28 -1.31 -13.05
C VAL A 97 -0.83 -2.20 -11.94
N GLU A 98 0.06 -2.84 -11.21
CA GLU A 98 -0.27 -3.48 -9.93
C GLU A 98 -0.13 -2.47 -8.78
N THR A 99 -1.13 -2.40 -7.94
CA THR A 99 -1.12 -1.52 -6.77
C THR A 99 -0.91 -2.34 -5.50
N LEU A 100 0.11 -1.96 -4.74
CA LEU A 100 0.57 -2.70 -3.58
C LEU A 100 0.71 -1.78 -2.36
N THR A 101 0.70 -2.37 -1.18
CA THR A 101 1.11 -1.70 0.04
C THR A 101 2.07 -2.56 0.84
N VAL A 102 3.18 -1.97 1.24
CA VAL A 102 4.09 -2.52 2.25
C VAL A 102 3.97 -1.75 3.57
N HIS A 103 2.99 -0.84 3.69
CA HIS A 103 2.73 -0.14 4.94
C HIS A 103 2.20 -1.13 5.98
N GLY A 104 3.01 -1.34 7.03
CA GLY A 104 2.72 -2.34 8.07
C GLY A 104 2.79 -3.80 7.59
N ARG A 105 3.47 -4.07 6.48
CA ARG A 105 3.65 -5.40 5.89
C ARG A 105 5.09 -5.62 5.44
N PRO A 106 5.60 -6.86 5.43
CA PRO A 106 6.94 -7.16 4.95
C PRO A 106 7.04 -6.95 3.43
N VAL A 107 8.23 -6.51 2.97
CA VAL A 107 8.49 -6.24 1.53
C VAL A 107 8.45 -7.52 0.70
N GLU A 108 8.69 -8.67 1.29
CA GLU A 108 8.66 -10.00 0.66
C GLU A 108 7.30 -10.34 0.04
N GLN A 109 6.22 -9.71 0.50
CA GLN A 109 4.89 -9.87 -0.12
C GLN A 109 4.87 -9.39 -1.58
N MET A 110 5.85 -8.59 -2.01
CA MET A 110 5.97 -8.15 -3.39
C MET A 110 6.42 -9.26 -4.35
N ILE A 111 7.02 -10.34 -3.85
CA ILE A 111 7.59 -11.44 -4.67
C ILE A 111 6.66 -11.86 -5.82
N ALA A 112 5.40 -12.09 -5.49
CA ALA A 112 4.41 -12.57 -6.45
C ALA A 112 4.05 -11.54 -7.55
N PHE A 113 4.44 -10.28 -7.40
CA PHE A 113 4.12 -9.18 -8.31
C PHE A 113 5.33 -8.71 -9.12
N ILE A 114 6.55 -9.12 -8.73
CA ILE A 114 7.78 -8.78 -9.44
C ILE A 114 7.92 -9.74 -10.64
N GLN A 115 7.51 -9.26 -11.80
CA GLN A 115 7.57 -9.98 -13.07
C GLN A 115 8.21 -9.07 -14.13
N PRO A 116 8.81 -9.61 -15.20
CA PRO A 116 9.32 -8.79 -16.32
C PRO A 116 8.23 -7.88 -16.87
N ASP A 117 8.59 -6.64 -17.17
CA ASP A 117 7.73 -5.60 -17.76
C ASP A 117 6.52 -5.19 -16.89
N GLN A 118 6.45 -5.69 -15.65
CA GLN A 118 5.37 -5.32 -14.72
C GLN A 118 5.62 -3.93 -14.12
N ARG A 119 4.59 -3.10 -14.10
CA ARG A 119 4.58 -1.81 -13.42
C ARG A 119 3.92 -1.91 -12.06
N LEU A 120 4.60 -1.44 -11.04
CA LEU A 120 4.12 -1.48 -9.65
C LEU A 120 3.99 -0.07 -9.11
N LEU A 121 2.88 0.21 -8.42
CA LEU A 121 2.72 1.38 -7.57
C LEU A 121 2.57 0.91 -6.12
N ILE A 122 3.44 1.40 -5.23
CA ILE A 122 3.61 0.83 -3.90
C ILE A 122 3.49 1.92 -2.83
N LEU A 123 2.54 1.74 -1.90
CA LEU A 123 2.50 2.56 -0.68
C LEU A 123 3.58 2.08 0.28
N THR A 124 4.50 2.98 0.61
CA THR A 124 5.65 2.70 1.47
C THR A 124 5.33 2.92 2.95
N THR A 125 6.18 2.39 3.83
CA THR A 125 6.07 2.63 5.29
C THR A 125 6.77 3.93 5.68
N GLY A 126 7.81 4.34 4.93
CA GLY A 126 8.61 5.53 5.26
C GLY A 126 9.83 5.70 4.37
N ALA A 127 10.75 6.54 4.79
CA ALA A 127 11.94 6.96 4.02
C ALA A 127 12.88 5.79 3.64
N GLN A 128 12.98 4.76 4.48
CA GLN A 128 13.89 3.63 4.25
C GLN A 128 13.33 2.59 3.27
N THR A 129 12.02 2.54 3.10
CA THR A 129 11.34 1.51 2.32
C THR A 129 11.79 1.44 0.86
N PRO A 130 11.99 2.55 0.13
CA PRO A 130 12.49 2.49 -1.25
C PRO A 130 13.86 1.82 -1.36
N GLY A 131 14.79 2.10 -0.43
CA GLY A 131 16.10 1.44 -0.37
C GLY A 131 16.01 -0.06 -0.07
N GLN A 132 15.11 -0.47 0.83
CA GLN A 132 14.86 -1.90 1.11
C GLN A 132 14.31 -2.62 -0.12
N ILE A 133 13.37 -2.00 -0.85
CA ILE A 133 12.81 -2.55 -2.08
C ILE A 133 13.88 -2.61 -3.19
N ALA A 134 14.74 -1.61 -3.30
CA ALA A 134 15.86 -1.59 -4.24
C ALA A 134 16.82 -2.78 -4.03
N GLN A 135 17.20 -3.03 -2.78
CA GLN A 135 18.02 -4.20 -2.42
C GLN A 135 17.30 -5.50 -2.74
N PHE A 136 16.02 -5.59 -2.41
CA PHE A 136 15.21 -6.77 -2.66
C PHE A 136 15.08 -7.08 -4.17
N LEU A 137 14.82 -6.08 -5.01
CA LEU A 137 14.80 -6.20 -6.47
C LEU A 137 16.15 -6.67 -7.01
N THR A 138 17.25 -6.05 -6.56
CA THR A 138 18.60 -6.38 -7.00
C THR A 138 18.99 -7.83 -6.67
N GLN A 139 18.71 -8.29 -5.45
CA GLN A 139 18.97 -9.65 -5.01
C GLN A 139 18.21 -10.71 -5.82
N ARG A 140 17.10 -10.32 -6.43
CA ARG A 140 16.27 -11.22 -7.25
C ARG A 140 16.53 -11.12 -8.75
N GLY A 141 17.57 -10.40 -9.18
CA GLY A 141 17.88 -10.22 -10.60
C GLY A 141 17.05 -9.14 -11.30
N PHE A 142 16.46 -8.21 -10.53
CA PHE A 142 15.70 -7.06 -11.05
C PHE A 142 16.43 -5.73 -10.78
N GLY A 143 17.74 -5.75 -10.68
CA GLY A 143 18.56 -4.56 -10.37
C GLY A 143 18.42 -3.42 -11.38
N SER A 144 18.20 -3.72 -12.66
CA SER A 144 17.99 -2.74 -13.72
C SER A 144 16.59 -2.12 -13.75
N SER A 145 15.70 -2.50 -12.82
CA SER A 145 14.37 -1.92 -12.69
C SER A 145 14.45 -0.42 -12.40
N LYS A 146 13.62 0.36 -13.11
CA LYS A 146 13.50 1.79 -12.88
C LYS A 146 12.64 2.06 -11.68
N MET A 147 13.14 2.85 -10.76
CA MET A 147 12.44 3.24 -9.54
C MET A 147 12.21 4.75 -9.54
N THR A 148 11.00 5.17 -9.22
CA THR A 148 10.63 6.57 -9.02
C THR A 148 9.93 6.73 -7.70
N VAL A 149 10.50 7.49 -6.78
CA VAL A 149 9.82 7.90 -5.55
C VAL A 149 9.11 9.22 -5.77
N LEU A 150 7.83 9.25 -5.46
CA LEU A 150 6.96 10.41 -5.50
C LEU A 150 6.56 10.80 -4.07
N ALA A 151 7.15 11.87 -3.56
CA ALA A 151 6.95 12.31 -2.19
C ALA A 151 5.97 13.48 -2.12
N ALA A 152 5.11 13.49 -1.10
CA ALA A 152 4.16 14.55 -0.76
C ALA A 152 3.31 15.06 -1.94
N MET A 153 2.91 14.13 -2.83
CA MET A 153 2.13 14.45 -4.04
C MET A 153 0.89 15.29 -3.76
N GLY A 154 0.64 16.26 -4.64
CA GLY A 154 -0.51 17.17 -4.55
C GLY A 154 -0.34 18.31 -3.56
N GLY A 155 0.82 18.47 -2.95
CA GLY A 155 1.15 19.58 -2.05
C GLY A 155 2.36 20.40 -2.50
N ASP A 156 2.60 21.52 -1.83
CA ASP A 156 3.71 22.45 -2.14
C ASP A 156 5.10 21.82 -1.95
N ARG A 157 5.19 20.69 -1.26
CA ARG A 157 6.42 19.95 -1.00
C ARG A 157 6.55 18.69 -1.87
N GLU A 158 5.83 18.62 -2.98
CA GLU A 158 5.93 17.51 -3.91
C GLU A 158 7.33 17.39 -4.47
N GLN A 159 7.91 16.19 -4.41
CA GLN A 159 9.26 15.89 -4.91
C GLN A 159 9.28 14.57 -5.66
N ARG A 160 10.21 14.44 -6.59
CA ARG A 160 10.44 13.24 -7.40
C ARG A 160 11.91 12.84 -7.36
N PHE A 161 12.17 11.54 -7.20
CA PHE A 161 13.50 10.94 -7.20
C PHE A 161 13.49 9.74 -8.14
N ASP A 162 14.35 9.74 -9.14
CA ASP A 162 14.45 8.68 -10.14
C ASP A 162 15.80 7.96 -10.02
N GLY A 163 15.83 6.64 -10.23
CA GLY A 163 17.05 5.83 -10.22
C GLY A 163 16.80 4.39 -10.66
N LEU A 164 17.86 3.58 -10.64
CA LEU A 164 17.77 2.13 -10.81
C LEU A 164 17.85 1.43 -9.46
N ALA A 165 17.26 0.25 -9.35
CA ALA A 165 17.29 -0.50 -8.10
C ALA A 165 18.72 -0.82 -7.64
N GLU A 166 19.59 -1.29 -8.55
CA GLU A 166 20.99 -1.65 -8.25
C GLU A 166 21.87 -0.48 -7.80
N SER A 167 21.50 0.75 -8.13
CA SER A 167 22.27 1.96 -7.80
C SER A 167 21.47 2.97 -6.96
N TRP A 168 20.40 2.54 -6.34
CA TRP A 168 19.56 3.43 -5.53
C TRP A 168 20.29 3.97 -4.31
N SER A 169 20.45 5.28 -4.23
CA SER A 169 21.17 5.97 -3.15
C SER A 169 20.47 7.22 -2.63
N HIS A 170 19.23 7.48 -3.07
CA HIS A 170 18.50 8.68 -2.67
C HIS A 170 18.01 8.59 -1.22
N GLU A 171 18.22 9.67 -0.46
CA GLU A 171 17.48 9.94 0.77
C GLU A 171 16.16 10.61 0.41
N VAL A 172 15.06 10.02 0.83
CA VAL A 172 13.73 10.49 0.44
C VAL A 172 12.86 10.81 1.65
N PRO A 173 11.88 11.73 1.51
CA PRO A 173 10.94 12.03 2.58
C PRO A 173 10.11 10.80 2.98
N PRO A 174 9.68 10.67 4.27
CA PRO A 174 8.96 9.49 4.75
C PRO A 174 7.56 9.32 4.15
N PHE A 175 6.91 10.41 3.73
CA PHE A 175 5.58 10.36 3.11
C PHE A 175 5.72 10.28 1.60
N ASN A 176 5.82 9.05 1.09
CA ASN A 176 6.08 8.80 -0.32
C ASN A 176 5.31 7.58 -0.86
N THR A 177 5.27 7.50 -2.18
CA THR A 177 4.78 6.37 -2.98
C THR A 177 5.89 6.00 -3.96
N LEU A 178 6.16 4.72 -4.11
CA LEU A 178 7.17 4.22 -5.03
C LEU A 178 6.51 3.65 -6.29
N ALA A 179 6.99 4.07 -7.45
CA ALA A 179 6.71 3.47 -8.75
C ALA A 179 7.91 2.63 -9.18
N VAL A 180 7.66 1.42 -9.66
CA VAL A 180 8.69 0.50 -10.19
C VAL A 180 8.27 0.02 -11.57
N ASP A 181 9.18 0.14 -12.54
CA ASP A 181 9.08 -0.47 -13.87
C ASP A 181 10.06 -1.66 -13.87
N CYS A 182 9.52 -2.88 -13.74
CA CYS A 182 10.31 -4.07 -13.47
C CYS A 182 11.09 -4.53 -14.71
N VAL A 183 12.41 -4.60 -14.61
CA VAL A 183 13.30 -5.09 -15.66
C VAL A 183 14.08 -6.29 -15.12
N ALA A 184 13.81 -7.47 -15.66
CA ALA A 184 14.48 -8.71 -15.26
C ALA A 184 15.83 -8.86 -15.97
N ALA A 185 16.86 -9.32 -15.25
CA ALA A 185 18.07 -9.84 -15.86
C ALA A 185 17.78 -11.18 -16.55
N PRO A 186 18.61 -11.62 -17.52
CA PRO A 186 18.39 -12.87 -18.25
C PRO A 186 18.32 -14.13 -17.36
N ASP A 187 18.96 -14.08 -16.20
CA ASP A 187 19.05 -15.14 -15.19
C ASP A 187 18.17 -14.89 -13.96
N ALA A 188 17.29 -13.91 -14.02
CA ALA A 188 16.40 -13.60 -12.90
C ALA A 188 15.48 -14.78 -12.55
N ALA A 189 15.40 -15.11 -11.26
CA ALA A 189 14.50 -16.16 -10.76
C ALA A 189 13.04 -15.66 -10.78
N LEU A 190 12.27 -16.10 -11.77
CA LEU A 190 10.86 -15.75 -11.89
C LEU A 190 10.00 -16.66 -11.01
N LEU A 191 9.16 -16.07 -10.17
CA LEU A 191 8.24 -16.77 -9.29
C LEU A 191 6.79 -16.50 -9.73
N PRO A 192 6.24 -17.30 -10.64
CA PRO A 192 4.86 -17.12 -11.07
C PRO A 192 3.87 -17.48 -9.94
N ARG A 193 2.69 -16.86 -9.98
CA ARG A 193 1.60 -17.14 -9.02
C ARG A 193 0.82 -18.40 -9.41
N VAL A 194 1.54 -19.50 -9.57
CA VAL A 194 0.94 -20.79 -9.93
C VAL A 194 1.40 -21.87 -8.96
N PRO A 195 0.57 -22.89 -8.68
CA PRO A 195 1.01 -24.06 -7.94
C PRO A 195 2.15 -24.80 -8.66
N GLY A 196 2.99 -25.52 -7.91
CA GLY A 196 4.01 -26.40 -8.50
C GLY A 196 5.35 -25.72 -8.77
N LEU A 197 5.68 -24.67 -8.02
CA LEU A 197 7.04 -24.12 -8.02
C LEU A 197 8.09 -25.20 -7.67
N PRO A 198 9.29 -25.17 -8.26
CA PRO A 198 10.40 -26.05 -7.94
C PRO A 198 10.76 -26.05 -6.45
N ASP A 199 11.33 -27.16 -5.96
CA ASP A 199 11.65 -27.33 -4.55
C ASP A 199 12.73 -26.36 -4.09
N GLU A 200 13.68 -26.03 -4.98
CA GLU A 200 14.81 -25.12 -4.74
C GLU A 200 14.39 -23.68 -4.43
N LEU A 201 13.12 -23.34 -4.69
CA LEU A 201 12.56 -22.02 -4.39
C LEU A 201 12.00 -21.90 -2.96
N PHE A 202 12.05 -22.98 -2.19
CA PHE A 202 11.58 -23.01 -0.81
C PHE A 202 12.74 -23.29 0.14
N GLU A 203 12.71 -22.63 1.30
CA GLU A 203 13.57 -23.04 2.42
C GLU A 203 12.98 -24.29 3.07
N HIS A 204 13.75 -25.37 3.13
CA HIS A 204 13.32 -26.62 3.74
C HIS A 204 14.50 -27.44 4.27
N ASP A 205 14.24 -28.33 5.20
CA ASP A 205 15.19 -29.22 5.87
C ASP A 205 15.43 -30.56 5.10
N GLY A 206 14.98 -30.67 3.87
CA GLY A 206 15.04 -31.89 3.06
C GLY A 206 13.75 -32.74 3.14
N THR A 207 12.81 -32.42 4.01
CA THR A 207 11.55 -33.15 4.19
C THR A 207 10.34 -32.35 3.68
N MET A 208 10.31 -32.07 2.37
CA MET A 208 9.20 -31.35 1.77
C MET A 208 8.24 -32.31 1.03
N THR A 209 6.94 -32.01 1.06
CA THR A 209 5.94 -32.71 0.25
C THR A 209 6.34 -32.66 -1.23
N LYS A 210 6.32 -33.82 -1.89
CA LYS A 210 6.67 -33.95 -3.32
C LYS A 210 5.95 -32.89 -4.15
N ARG A 211 6.65 -32.33 -5.14
CA ARG A 211 6.21 -31.20 -5.96
C ARG A 211 4.81 -31.42 -6.54
N GLU A 212 4.53 -32.60 -7.10
CA GLU A 212 3.24 -32.92 -7.73
C GLU A 212 2.09 -32.90 -6.71
N VAL A 213 2.32 -33.49 -5.53
CA VAL A 213 1.33 -33.52 -4.43
C VAL A 213 1.10 -32.09 -3.89
N ARG A 214 2.18 -31.33 -3.68
CA ARG A 214 2.13 -29.94 -3.24
C ARG A 214 1.39 -29.06 -4.24
N ALA A 215 1.66 -29.22 -5.55
CA ALA A 215 0.98 -28.47 -6.60
C ALA A 215 -0.54 -28.71 -6.58
N VAL A 216 -0.97 -29.96 -6.51
CA VAL A 216 -2.40 -30.30 -6.44
C VAL A 216 -3.06 -29.78 -5.16
N THR A 217 -2.36 -29.86 -4.04
CA THR A 217 -2.88 -29.40 -2.75
C THR A 217 -3.07 -27.87 -2.74
N ILE A 218 -2.06 -27.11 -3.18
CA ILE A 218 -2.10 -25.65 -3.25
C ILE A 218 -3.15 -25.16 -4.27
N ALA A 219 -3.32 -25.89 -5.39
CA ALA A 219 -4.31 -25.53 -6.40
C ALA A 219 -5.78 -25.67 -5.93
N LYS A 220 -6.01 -26.32 -4.79
CA LYS A 220 -7.34 -26.49 -4.18
C LYS A 220 -7.64 -25.49 -3.07
N LEU A 221 -6.65 -24.70 -2.66
CA LEU A 221 -6.80 -23.63 -1.66
C LEU A 221 -7.21 -22.32 -2.31
#